data_034a491d8202b82525f3f978c4b305ce
#
_entry.id   034a491d8202b82525f3f978c4b305ce
#
_cell.length_a   1.000
_cell.length_b   1.000
_cell.length_c   1.000
_cell.angle_alpha   90.00
_cell.angle_beta   90.00
_cell.angle_gamma   90.00
#
_symmetry.space_group_name_H-M   'P 1'
#
loop_
_entity.id
_entity.type
_entity.pdbx_description
1 polymer ?
#
loop_
_entity_poly.entity_id
_entity_poly.type
_entity_poly.pdbx_seq_one_letter_code
_entity_poly.pdbx_strand_id
1 'polypeptide(L)'
;MKNSPYYLTFSMTINEWFRILNDLVETLDLMTQVQRQWKYLESIFMDSADIRKQLPSESAQFETINNSWVDIMNKLVKTRRVIDITQDEMLSRLNHMNAVLDKINHSLDQYLEKKRQLFPRFYFLSNDDLLEILGQARDPTEVNKHLRKCFAGIRTLELLAPSKSGNKLYEVLGMLSAEGEEVRFNQPVVVEGEVETWLSEVERAMHETLQKLLYVAITHVQKASHKKSALENWVKSAAGQLLIVSGQIGWTAKCAAALSDLAKNKRSMRRLKSEWHEYLNKLARYVRMDLDQVERLKLCALITIEVHARDVIDRLKAASKNKVGVNSFEWTSQLRFYFDRPQGDFGKCVVRQTNTSFNYGYEYLGADGRLVITPLTDRCYMTLTTALHLSRGGSPQGPAGTGTWRYAR
;
A
#
# COMPACT_ATOMS: atom_id res chain seq x y z
N MET A 1 -18.46 -38.40 -40.98
CA MET A 1 -19.28 -39.61 -41.23
C MET A 1 -20.76 -39.29 -41.54
N LYS A 2 -21.43 -38.37 -40.82
CA LYS A 2 -22.84 -38.02 -41.06
C LYS A 2 -23.13 -37.48 -42.47
N ASN A 3 -22.15 -36.91 -43.16
CA ASN A 3 -22.28 -36.42 -44.56
C ASN A 3 -21.93 -37.46 -45.61
N SER A 4 -21.70 -38.73 -45.25
CA SER A 4 -21.43 -39.82 -46.21
C SER A 4 -22.72 -40.31 -46.83
N PRO A 5 -22.74 -40.64 -48.15
CA PRO A 5 -23.91 -41.24 -48.81
C PRO A 5 -24.33 -42.58 -48.19
N TYR A 6 -23.41 -43.25 -47.49
CA TYR A 6 -23.65 -44.54 -46.81
C TYR A 6 -24.08 -44.36 -45.32
N TYR A 7 -24.33 -43.13 -44.86
CA TYR A 7 -24.71 -42.85 -43.48
C TYR A 7 -25.93 -43.64 -43.03
N LEU A 8 -26.95 -43.74 -43.87
CA LEU A 8 -28.21 -44.39 -43.52
C LEU A 8 -28.04 -45.86 -43.13
N THR A 9 -27.14 -46.59 -43.80
CA THR A 9 -26.86 -48.03 -43.55
C THR A 9 -26.22 -48.25 -42.15
N PHE A 10 -25.39 -47.28 -41.69
CA PHE A 10 -24.63 -47.36 -40.42
C PHE A 10 -25.12 -46.35 -39.38
N SER A 11 -26.29 -45.75 -39.58
CA SER A 11 -26.74 -44.62 -38.76
C SER A 11 -26.84 -44.94 -37.25
N MET A 12 -27.28 -46.14 -36.90
CA MET A 12 -27.37 -46.55 -35.50
C MET A 12 -25.98 -46.59 -34.83
N THR A 13 -25.04 -47.29 -35.43
CA THR A 13 -23.68 -47.42 -34.91
C THR A 13 -22.96 -46.07 -34.90
N ILE A 14 -23.12 -45.24 -35.92
CA ILE A 14 -22.50 -43.90 -35.97
C ILE A 14 -23.08 -42.98 -34.87
N ASN A 15 -24.40 -43.03 -34.65
CA ASN A 15 -25.03 -42.22 -33.59
C ASN A 15 -24.65 -42.69 -32.18
N GLU A 16 -24.51 -44.01 -31.97
CA GLU A 16 -24.04 -44.59 -30.73
C GLU A 16 -22.60 -44.12 -30.40
N TRP A 17 -21.67 -44.27 -31.34
CA TRP A 17 -20.31 -43.75 -31.20
C TRP A 17 -20.24 -42.25 -31.02
N PHE A 18 -21.10 -41.53 -31.72
CA PHE A 18 -21.18 -40.06 -31.56
C PHE A 18 -21.59 -39.69 -30.15
N ARG A 19 -22.57 -40.40 -29.57
CA ARG A 19 -22.97 -40.18 -28.15
C ARG A 19 -21.82 -40.51 -27.19
N ILE A 20 -21.19 -41.68 -27.31
CA ILE A 20 -20.08 -42.12 -26.46
C ILE A 20 -18.93 -41.11 -26.49
N LEU A 21 -18.56 -40.63 -27.69
CA LEU A 21 -17.47 -39.66 -27.83
C LEU A 21 -17.84 -38.28 -27.26
N ASN A 22 -19.07 -37.82 -27.40
CA ASN A 22 -19.51 -36.58 -26.76
C ASN A 22 -19.52 -36.70 -25.22
N ASP A 23 -20.06 -37.79 -24.70
CA ASP A 23 -20.08 -38.06 -23.26
C ASP A 23 -18.63 -38.14 -22.69
N LEU A 24 -17.71 -38.71 -23.47
CA LEU A 24 -16.30 -38.75 -23.11
C LEU A 24 -15.67 -37.34 -23.05
N VAL A 25 -15.93 -36.50 -24.07
CA VAL A 25 -15.42 -35.11 -24.06
C VAL A 25 -15.95 -34.34 -22.86
N GLU A 26 -17.27 -34.40 -22.60
CA GLU A 26 -17.90 -33.73 -21.46
C GLU A 26 -17.32 -34.21 -20.13
N THR A 27 -17.13 -35.53 -19.97
CA THR A 27 -16.54 -36.13 -18.80
C THR A 27 -15.11 -35.64 -18.56
N LEU A 28 -14.27 -35.59 -19.62
CA LEU A 28 -12.88 -35.15 -19.52
C LEU A 28 -12.76 -33.65 -19.21
N ASP A 29 -13.62 -32.84 -19.84
CA ASP A 29 -13.67 -31.39 -19.54
C ASP A 29 -14.05 -31.13 -18.07
N LEU A 30 -15.10 -31.81 -17.60
CA LEU A 30 -15.53 -31.70 -16.21
C LEU A 30 -14.48 -32.24 -15.22
N MET A 31 -13.82 -33.35 -15.54
CA MET A 31 -12.68 -33.85 -14.73
C MET A 31 -11.58 -32.81 -14.62
N THR A 32 -11.23 -32.16 -15.73
CA THR A 32 -10.20 -31.13 -15.74
C THR A 32 -10.59 -29.94 -14.87
N GLN A 33 -11.85 -29.54 -14.90
CA GLN A 33 -12.40 -28.48 -14.08
C GLN A 33 -12.36 -28.84 -12.58
N VAL A 34 -12.86 -30.01 -12.23
CA VAL A 34 -12.84 -30.54 -10.85
C VAL A 34 -11.40 -30.66 -10.33
N GLN A 35 -10.47 -31.17 -11.16
CA GLN A 35 -9.07 -31.30 -10.78
C GLN A 35 -8.41 -29.93 -10.45
N ARG A 36 -8.69 -28.90 -11.26
CA ARG A 36 -8.14 -27.55 -11.00
C ARG A 36 -8.65 -26.98 -9.68
N GLN A 37 -9.96 -27.07 -9.44
CA GLN A 37 -10.57 -26.60 -8.20
C GLN A 37 -10.09 -27.41 -6.99
N TRP A 38 -10.06 -28.73 -7.12
CA TRP A 38 -9.59 -29.63 -6.08
C TRP A 38 -8.13 -29.33 -5.70
N LYS A 39 -7.25 -29.18 -6.69
CA LYS A 39 -5.82 -28.89 -6.44
C LYS A 39 -5.63 -27.54 -5.76
N TYR A 40 -6.41 -26.53 -6.12
CA TYR A 40 -6.39 -25.22 -5.46
C TYR A 40 -6.81 -25.32 -3.99
N LEU A 41 -7.92 -25.99 -3.71
CA LEU A 41 -8.43 -26.15 -2.35
C LEU A 41 -7.60 -27.13 -1.51
N GLU A 42 -6.96 -28.11 -2.14
CA GLU A 42 -6.05 -29.05 -1.47
C GLU A 42 -4.92 -28.30 -0.75
N SER A 43 -4.24 -27.38 -1.46
CA SER A 43 -3.15 -26.58 -0.88
C SER A 43 -3.62 -25.73 0.30
N ILE A 44 -4.86 -25.26 0.27
CA ILE A 44 -5.43 -24.40 1.33
C ILE A 44 -5.80 -25.21 2.56
N PHE A 45 -6.58 -26.30 2.37
CA PHE A 45 -7.11 -27.08 3.50
C PHE A 45 -6.14 -28.10 4.05
N MET A 46 -5.15 -28.61 3.27
CA MET A 46 -4.18 -29.56 3.79
C MET A 46 -3.03 -28.87 4.53
N ASP A 47 -2.54 -27.73 4.03
CA ASP A 47 -1.36 -27.06 4.57
C ASP A 47 -1.67 -26.14 5.75
N SER A 48 -2.90 -25.58 5.83
CA SER A 48 -3.26 -24.56 6.82
C SER A 48 -4.20 -25.08 7.91
N ALA A 49 -3.65 -25.39 9.10
CA ALA A 49 -4.42 -25.84 10.26
C ALA A 49 -5.37 -24.75 10.80
N ASP A 50 -5.01 -23.47 10.67
CA ASP A 50 -5.80 -22.36 11.19
C ASP A 50 -7.01 -22.07 10.29
N ILE A 51 -6.90 -22.22 8.96
CA ILE A 51 -8.04 -22.13 8.04
C ILE A 51 -9.05 -23.26 8.30
N ARG A 52 -8.57 -24.47 8.55
CA ARG A 52 -9.46 -25.60 8.90
C ARG A 52 -10.28 -25.35 10.17
N LYS A 53 -9.71 -24.65 11.16
CA LYS A 53 -10.43 -24.29 12.38
C LYS A 53 -11.47 -23.21 12.16
N GLN A 54 -11.22 -22.30 11.23
CA GLN A 54 -12.11 -21.18 10.94
C GLN A 54 -13.25 -21.57 9.99
N LEU A 55 -13.02 -22.56 9.11
CA LEU A 55 -14.00 -23.11 8.15
C LEU A 55 -14.19 -24.62 8.35
N PRO A 56 -14.70 -25.08 9.50
CA PRO A 56 -14.78 -26.52 9.82
C PRO A 56 -15.78 -27.26 8.92
N SER A 57 -16.87 -26.63 8.53
CA SER A 57 -17.90 -27.20 7.65
C SER A 57 -17.34 -27.46 6.24
N GLU A 58 -16.68 -26.46 5.68
CA GLU A 58 -16.07 -26.49 4.36
C GLU A 58 -14.91 -27.49 4.32
N SER A 59 -14.12 -27.56 5.39
CA SER A 59 -13.05 -28.53 5.54
C SER A 59 -13.56 -29.97 5.52
N ALA A 60 -14.65 -30.27 6.24
CA ALA A 60 -15.28 -31.60 6.26
C ALA A 60 -15.86 -31.99 4.88
N GLN A 61 -16.50 -31.02 4.21
CA GLN A 61 -17.00 -31.20 2.84
C GLN A 61 -15.85 -31.48 1.87
N PHE A 62 -14.75 -30.70 1.97
CA PHE A 62 -13.57 -30.90 1.14
C PHE A 62 -12.93 -32.27 1.35
N GLU A 63 -12.82 -32.74 2.58
CA GLU A 63 -12.29 -34.08 2.90
C GLU A 63 -13.13 -35.19 2.24
N THR A 64 -14.45 -35.06 2.25
CA THR A 64 -15.36 -36.00 1.55
C THR A 64 -15.11 -36.00 0.04
N ILE A 65 -14.94 -34.83 -0.58
CA ILE A 65 -14.62 -34.69 -2.00
C ILE A 65 -13.24 -35.22 -2.30
N ASN A 66 -12.25 -34.95 -1.46
CA ASN A 66 -10.88 -35.45 -1.62
C ASN A 66 -10.83 -36.97 -1.65
N ASN A 67 -11.53 -37.64 -0.72
CA ASN A 67 -11.61 -39.10 -0.69
C ASN A 67 -12.28 -39.64 -1.97
N SER A 68 -13.36 -38.99 -2.41
CA SER A 68 -14.07 -39.39 -3.64
C SER A 68 -13.21 -39.18 -4.88
N TRP A 69 -12.39 -38.11 -4.95
CA TRP A 69 -11.47 -37.84 -6.03
C TRP A 69 -10.34 -38.87 -6.10
N VAL A 70 -9.73 -39.18 -4.96
CA VAL A 70 -8.70 -40.20 -4.85
C VAL A 70 -9.23 -41.57 -5.31
N ASP A 71 -10.46 -41.93 -4.92
CA ASP A 71 -11.11 -43.16 -5.36
C ASP A 71 -11.31 -43.21 -6.90
N ILE A 72 -11.77 -42.10 -7.49
CA ILE A 72 -11.91 -41.98 -8.94
C ILE A 72 -10.54 -42.17 -9.60
N MET A 73 -9.51 -41.47 -9.17
CA MET A 73 -8.17 -41.56 -9.73
C MET A 73 -7.60 -42.98 -9.61
N ASN A 74 -7.77 -43.66 -8.47
CA ASN A 74 -7.32 -45.01 -8.26
C ASN A 74 -8.05 -46.04 -9.18
N LYS A 75 -9.33 -45.80 -9.47
CA LYS A 75 -10.08 -46.61 -10.44
C LYS A 75 -9.55 -46.39 -11.86
N LEU A 76 -9.33 -45.12 -12.25
CA LEU A 76 -8.82 -44.77 -13.58
C LEU A 76 -7.46 -45.35 -13.88
N VAL A 77 -6.54 -45.37 -12.89
CA VAL A 77 -5.21 -45.99 -13.03
C VAL A 77 -5.32 -47.49 -13.35
N LYS A 78 -6.36 -48.19 -12.87
CA LYS A 78 -6.62 -49.60 -13.14
C LYS A 78 -7.32 -49.84 -14.49
N THR A 79 -8.01 -48.84 -15.02
CA THR A 79 -8.81 -48.91 -16.27
C THR A 79 -7.89 -48.68 -17.45
N ARG A 80 -7.83 -49.64 -18.38
CA ARG A 80 -6.94 -49.56 -19.55
C ARG A 80 -7.60 -48.92 -20.79
N ARG A 81 -8.93 -48.80 -20.78
CA ARG A 81 -9.70 -48.28 -21.92
C ARG A 81 -10.35 -46.95 -21.53
N VAL A 82 -10.12 -45.91 -22.32
CA VAL A 82 -10.67 -44.58 -22.06
C VAL A 82 -12.22 -44.57 -22.13
N ILE A 83 -12.80 -45.46 -23.00
CA ILE A 83 -14.26 -45.55 -23.15
C ILE A 83 -14.95 -46.07 -21.88
N ASP A 84 -14.27 -46.84 -21.06
CA ASP A 84 -14.84 -47.37 -19.79
C ASP A 84 -15.01 -46.26 -18.73
N ILE A 85 -14.50 -45.04 -18.97
CA ILE A 85 -14.65 -43.88 -18.13
C ILE A 85 -16.07 -43.27 -18.25
N THR A 86 -16.75 -43.48 -19.35
CA THR A 86 -18.09 -42.90 -19.66
C THR A 86 -19.23 -43.72 -19.08
N GLN A 87 -19.06 -44.35 -17.92
CA GLN A 87 -20.16 -44.97 -17.19
C GLN A 87 -21.08 -43.89 -16.62
N ASP A 88 -22.40 -44.09 -16.69
CA ASP A 88 -23.44 -43.10 -16.37
C ASP A 88 -23.30 -42.48 -14.96
N GLU A 89 -22.74 -43.19 -14.01
CA GLU A 89 -22.48 -42.64 -12.64
C GLU A 89 -21.31 -41.66 -12.59
N MET A 90 -20.32 -41.71 -13.50
CA MET A 90 -19.13 -40.87 -13.43
C MET A 90 -19.47 -39.39 -13.62
N LEU A 91 -20.23 -39.06 -14.65
CA LEU A 91 -20.63 -37.71 -15.00
C LEU A 91 -21.48 -37.09 -13.82
N SER A 92 -22.41 -37.86 -13.26
CA SER A 92 -23.21 -37.44 -12.15
C SER A 92 -22.37 -37.16 -10.88
N ARG A 93 -21.38 -38.02 -10.60
CA ARG A 93 -20.44 -37.84 -9.48
C ARG A 93 -19.57 -36.60 -9.66
N LEU A 94 -19.02 -36.41 -10.86
CA LEU A 94 -18.19 -35.24 -11.16
C LEU A 94 -19.00 -33.93 -11.09
N ASN A 95 -20.23 -33.91 -11.58
CA ASN A 95 -21.14 -32.77 -11.45
C ASN A 95 -21.44 -32.45 -9.97
N HIS A 96 -21.68 -33.45 -9.15
CA HIS A 96 -21.88 -33.26 -7.72
C HIS A 96 -20.62 -32.69 -7.05
N MET A 97 -19.44 -33.25 -7.38
CA MET A 97 -18.16 -32.75 -6.86
C MET A 97 -17.91 -31.30 -7.27
N ASN A 98 -18.13 -30.97 -8.53
CA ASN A 98 -17.98 -29.60 -9.03
C ASN A 98 -18.89 -28.63 -8.28
N ALA A 99 -20.18 -28.99 -8.10
CA ALA A 99 -21.13 -28.16 -7.38
C ALA A 99 -20.76 -27.96 -5.88
N VAL A 100 -20.17 -28.96 -5.23
CA VAL A 100 -19.69 -28.82 -3.85
C VAL A 100 -18.42 -27.98 -3.77
N LEU A 101 -17.47 -28.18 -4.71
CA LEU A 101 -16.25 -27.37 -4.79
C LEU A 101 -16.55 -25.90 -5.07
N ASP A 102 -17.54 -25.61 -5.95
CA ASP A 102 -18.03 -24.25 -6.19
C ASP A 102 -18.59 -23.59 -4.91
N LYS A 103 -19.35 -24.34 -4.11
CA LYS A 103 -19.86 -23.85 -2.82
C LYS A 103 -18.72 -23.57 -1.84
N ILE A 104 -17.74 -24.45 -1.75
CA ILE A 104 -16.57 -24.26 -0.88
C ILE A 104 -15.78 -23.01 -1.32
N ASN A 105 -15.53 -22.81 -2.61
CA ASN A 105 -14.89 -21.64 -3.17
C ASN A 105 -15.67 -20.36 -2.82
N HIS A 106 -16.99 -20.38 -2.98
CA HIS A 106 -17.83 -19.23 -2.64
C HIS A 106 -17.77 -18.88 -1.14
N SER A 107 -17.81 -19.89 -0.26
CA SER A 107 -17.67 -19.68 1.19
C SER A 107 -16.27 -19.13 1.54
N LEU A 108 -15.23 -19.62 0.88
CA LEU A 108 -13.86 -19.10 1.04
C LEU A 108 -13.75 -17.64 0.60
N ASP A 109 -14.32 -17.27 -0.55
CA ASP A 109 -14.34 -15.90 -1.03
C ASP A 109 -15.10 -14.97 -0.05
N GLN A 110 -16.22 -15.42 0.49
CA GLN A 110 -16.96 -14.67 1.52
C GLN A 110 -16.14 -14.49 2.80
N TYR A 111 -15.38 -15.52 3.21
CA TYR A 111 -14.49 -15.44 4.35
C TYR A 111 -13.37 -14.41 4.12
N LEU A 112 -12.70 -14.45 2.96
CA LEU A 112 -11.66 -13.49 2.60
C LEU A 112 -12.21 -12.07 2.50
N GLU A 113 -13.43 -11.90 1.97
CA GLU A 113 -14.08 -10.59 1.90
C GLU A 113 -14.35 -10.00 3.30
N LYS A 114 -14.80 -10.81 4.24
CA LYS A 114 -14.94 -10.36 5.65
C LYS A 114 -13.61 -9.92 6.24
N LYS A 115 -12.51 -10.64 5.98
CA LYS A 115 -11.16 -10.25 6.42
C LYS A 115 -10.71 -8.93 5.80
N ARG A 116 -11.00 -8.71 4.51
CA ARG A 116 -10.74 -7.43 3.82
C ARG A 116 -11.54 -6.27 4.38
N GLN A 117 -12.79 -6.50 4.79
CA GLN A 117 -13.61 -5.48 5.44
C GLN A 117 -13.08 -5.09 6.81
N LEU A 118 -12.52 -6.03 7.58
CA LEU A 118 -11.90 -5.77 8.88
C LEU A 118 -10.60 -4.99 8.74
N PHE A 119 -9.77 -5.32 7.74
CA PHE A 119 -8.53 -4.60 7.43
C PHE A 119 -8.47 -4.25 5.94
N PRO A 120 -8.92 -3.05 5.52
CA PRO A 120 -9.10 -2.69 4.12
C PRO A 120 -7.83 -2.76 3.27
N ARG A 121 -6.64 -2.72 3.87
CA ARG A 121 -5.37 -2.86 3.14
C ARG A 121 -5.20 -4.25 2.52
N PHE A 122 -5.95 -5.25 2.96
CA PHE A 122 -5.97 -6.57 2.34
C PHE A 122 -6.59 -6.59 0.94
N TYR A 123 -7.30 -5.53 0.51
CA TYR A 123 -7.73 -5.39 -0.90
C TYR A 123 -6.57 -5.25 -1.88
N PHE A 124 -5.37 -4.88 -1.43
CA PHE A 124 -4.16 -4.84 -2.25
C PHE A 124 -3.48 -6.21 -2.41
N LEU A 125 -3.97 -7.23 -1.71
CA LEU A 125 -3.45 -8.60 -1.77
C LEU A 125 -4.29 -9.47 -2.70
N SER A 126 -3.62 -10.40 -3.40
CA SER A 126 -4.32 -11.51 -4.06
C SER A 126 -4.96 -12.45 -3.04
N ASN A 127 -5.89 -13.31 -3.48
CA ASN A 127 -6.45 -14.33 -2.59
C ASN A 127 -5.37 -15.25 -2.03
N ASP A 128 -4.40 -15.64 -2.87
CA ASP A 128 -3.31 -16.53 -2.47
C ASP A 128 -2.39 -15.92 -1.41
N ASP A 129 -1.97 -14.65 -1.61
CA ASP A 129 -1.18 -13.92 -0.61
C ASP A 129 -1.93 -13.78 0.74
N LEU A 130 -3.24 -13.49 0.65
CA LEU A 130 -4.07 -13.32 1.85
C LEU A 130 -4.24 -14.65 2.59
N LEU A 131 -4.44 -15.74 1.87
CA LEU A 131 -4.51 -17.09 2.46
C LEU A 131 -3.19 -17.50 3.09
N GLU A 132 -2.04 -17.18 2.48
CA GLU A 132 -0.72 -17.42 3.05
C GLU A 132 -0.55 -16.68 4.38
N ILE A 133 -0.90 -15.41 4.43
CA ILE A 133 -0.88 -14.59 5.65
C ILE A 133 -1.79 -15.17 6.74
N LEU A 134 -3.03 -15.53 6.37
CA LEU A 134 -4.03 -16.06 7.32
C LEU A 134 -3.68 -17.47 7.81
N GLY A 135 -3.02 -18.27 6.96
CA GLY A 135 -2.58 -19.62 7.30
C GLY A 135 -1.39 -19.64 8.28
N GLN A 136 -0.63 -18.54 8.35
CA GLN A 136 0.54 -18.38 9.21
C GLN A 136 0.38 -17.22 10.20
N ALA A 137 -0.82 -16.96 10.64
CA ALA A 137 -1.21 -15.81 11.46
C ALA A 137 -0.37 -15.63 12.75
N ARG A 138 0.24 -16.69 13.25
CA ARG A 138 1.04 -16.69 14.49
C ARG A 138 2.51 -16.34 14.28
N ASP A 139 2.99 -16.37 13.02
CA ASP A 139 4.36 -16.04 12.71
C ASP A 139 4.42 -14.70 11.94
N PRO A 140 4.70 -13.58 12.64
CA PRO A 140 4.78 -12.28 12.01
C PRO A 140 5.95 -12.16 11.02
N THR A 141 6.90 -13.11 11.02
CA THR A 141 8.03 -13.09 10.07
C THR A 141 7.56 -13.42 8.65
N GLU A 142 6.57 -14.29 8.50
CA GLU A 142 5.95 -14.61 7.22
C GLU A 142 5.08 -13.45 6.71
N VAL A 143 4.33 -12.80 7.60
CA VAL A 143 3.53 -11.62 7.27
C VAL A 143 4.42 -10.48 6.71
N ASN A 144 5.65 -10.34 7.21
CA ASN A 144 6.62 -9.35 6.73
C ASN A 144 6.88 -9.42 5.21
N LYS A 145 6.77 -10.60 4.59
CA LYS A 145 7.00 -10.77 3.14
C LYS A 145 5.97 -10.00 2.29
N HIS A 146 4.75 -9.85 2.82
CA HIS A 146 3.61 -9.26 2.11
C HIS A 146 3.34 -7.79 2.48
N LEU A 147 4.00 -7.24 3.52
CA LEU A 147 3.76 -5.87 4.00
C LEU A 147 3.95 -4.79 2.95
N ARG A 148 4.88 -5.00 2.01
CA ARG A 148 5.13 -4.07 0.90
C ARG A 148 3.91 -3.87 -0.03
N LYS A 149 2.95 -4.79 -0.01
CA LYS A 149 1.71 -4.68 -0.76
C LYS A 149 0.64 -3.91 0.03
N CYS A 150 0.68 -4.00 1.37
CA CYS A 150 -0.28 -3.37 2.26
C CYS A 150 0.10 -1.94 2.67
N PHE A 151 1.41 -1.65 2.77
CA PHE A 151 1.93 -0.36 3.21
C PHE A 151 2.84 0.26 2.16
N ALA A 152 2.74 1.56 1.95
CA ALA A 152 3.48 2.26 0.90
C ALA A 152 5.01 2.29 1.15
N GLY A 153 5.45 2.53 2.39
CA GLY A 153 6.84 2.72 2.74
C GLY A 153 7.43 1.65 3.67
N ILE A 154 6.61 0.78 4.26
CA ILE A 154 7.09 -0.28 5.15
C ILE A 154 7.58 -1.45 4.30
N ARG A 155 8.86 -1.77 4.41
CA ARG A 155 9.44 -2.99 3.83
C ARG A 155 9.28 -4.16 4.77
N THR A 156 9.67 -3.96 6.03
CA THR A 156 9.60 -4.96 7.11
C THR A 156 9.31 -4.28 8.43
N LEU A 157 8.76 -5.02 9.38
CA LEU A 157 8.63 -4.62 10.78
C LEU A 157 9.85 -5.10 11.56
N GLU A 158 10.31 -4.30 12.52
CA GLU A 158 11.30 -4.70 13.50
C GLU A 158 10.60 -5.55 14.56
N LEU A 159 10.95 -6.85 14.59
CA LEU A 159 10.32 -7.82 15.47
C LEU A 159 11.24 -8.21 16.62
N LEU A 160 10.71 -8.20 17.84
CA LEU A 160 11.33 -8.80 19.00
C LEU A 160 10.72 -10.19 19.24
N ALA A 161 11.57 -11.21 19.15
CA ALA A 161 11.14 -12.60 19.33
C ALA A 161 10.79 -12.90 20.81
N PRO A 162 9.89 -13.86 21.07
CA PRO A 162 9.56 -14.31 22.42
C PRO A 162 10.80 -14.76 23.19
N SER A 163 10.92 -14.35 24.45
CA SER A 163 12.03 -14.74 25.33
C SER A 163 11.59 -15.74 26.39
N LYS A 164 12.45 -16.70 26.72
CA LYS A 164 12.18 -17.71 27.77
C LYS A 164 11.99 -17.11 29.17
N SER A 165 12.49 -15.90 29.41
CA SER A 165 12.44 -15.19 30.71
C SER A 165 11.55 -13.94 30.70
N GLY A 166 10.89 -13.61 29.59
CA GLY A 166 10.09 -12.40 29.42
C GLY A 166 8.79 -12.64 28.67
N ASN A 167 8.51 -11.80 27.67
CA ASN A 167 7.30 -11.91 26.87
C ASN A 167 7.21 -13.23 26.11
N LYS A 168 6.03 -13.84 26.16
CA LYS A 168 5.72 -15.09 25.44
C LYS A 168 5.28 -14.87 24.00
N LEU A 169 5.04 -13.62 23.62
CA LEU A 169 4.54 -13.21 22.31
C LEU A 169 5.60 -12.36 21.58
N TYR A 170 5.48 -12.30 20.26
CA TYR A 170 6.26 -11.36 19.46
C TYR A 170 5.80 -9.92 19.74
N GLU A 171 6.74 -8.99 19.69
CA GLU A 171 6.48 -7.55 19.77
C GLU A 171 7.02 -6.86 18.52
N VAL A 172 6.24 -5.94 17.98
CA VAL A 172 6.67 -5.05 16.90
C VAL A 172 7.20 -3.77 17.52
N LEU A 173 8.50 -3.53 17.34
CA LEU A 173 9.19 -2.37 17.93
C LEU A 173 9.16 -1.14 17.03
N GLY A 174 9.05 -1.34 15.71
CA GLY A 174 9.13 -0.29 14.72
C GLY A 174 8.97 -0.77 13.30
N MET A 175 9.22 0.13 12.36
CA MET A 175 9.11 -0.10 10.94
C MET A 175 10.40 0.30 10.23
N LEU A 176 10.76 -0.48 9.19
CA LEU A 176 11.91 -0.26 8.33
C LEU A 176 11.46 0.02 6.90
N SER A 177 12.06 1.03 6.28
CA SER A 177 11.86 1.33 4.86
C SER A 177 12.76 0.47 3.97
N ALA A 178 12.53 0.57 2.65
CA ALA A 178 13.35 -0.12 1.65
C ALA A 178 14.81 0.42 1.61
N GLU A 179 15.00 1.68 1.97
CA GLU A 179 16.27 2.40 1.99
C GLU A 179 17.06 2.15 3.29
N GLY A 180 16.45 1.46 4.27
CA GLY A 180 17.06 1.14 5.55
C GLY A 180 16.82 2.20 6.64
N GLU A 181 15.84 3.10 6.45
CA GLU A 181 15.41 4.00 7.51
C GLU A 181 14.60 3.24 8.54
N GLU A 182 14.99 3.34 9.81
CA GLU A 182 14.32 2.74 10.95
C GLU A 182 13.51 3.81 11.70
N VAL A 183 12.23 3.53 11.96
CA VAL A 183 11.36 4.37 12.78
C VAL A 183 10.71 3.51 13.87
N ARG A 184 11.13 3.71 15.11
CA ARG A 184 10.61 3.00 16.27
C ARG A 184 9.28 3.57 16.71
N PHE A 185 8.37 2.69 17.11
CA PHE A 185 7.07 3.05 17.64
C PHE A 185 7.20 3.67 19.05
N ASN A 186 6.25 4.51 19.41
CA ASN A 186 6.18 5.09 20.75
C ASN A 186 6.02 4.02 21.84
N GLN A 187 5.27 2.97 21.51
CA GLN A 187 5.05 1.79 22.33
C GLN A 187 5.09 0.56 21.43
N PRO A 188 5.72 -0.54 21.86
CA PRO A 188 5.70 -1.79 21.13
C PRO A 188 4.25 -2.28 20.91
N VAL A 189 4.00 -2.91 19.76
CA VAL A 189 2.73 -3.55 19.48
C VAL A 189 2.88 -5.06 19.71
N VAL A 190 2.05 -5.62 20.58
CA VAL A 190 2.08 -7.06 20.85
C VAL A 190 1.34 -7.80 19.75
N VAL A 191 1.97 -8.87 19.22
CA VAL A 191 1.36 -9.72 18.18
C VAL A 191 0.48 -10.76 18.88
N GLU A 192 -0.81 -10.44 19.01
CA GLU A 192 -1.79 -11.30 19.66
C GLU A 192 -3.09 -11.34 18.85
N GLY A 193 -3.72 -12.51 18.82
CA GLY A 193 -5.00 -12.70 18.12
C GLY A 193 -4.89 -12.86 16.61
N GLU A 194 -5.89 -12.37 15.90
CA GLU A 194 -5.99 -12.45 14.44
C GLU A 194 -5.09 -11.40 13.76
N VAL A 195 -4.61 -11.71 12.55
CA VAL A 195 -3.64 -10.87 11.81
C VAL A 195 -4.20 -9.46 11.56
N GLU A 196 -5.45 -9.36 11.15
CA GLU A 196 -6.10 -8.06 10.90
C GLU A 196 -6.15 -7.18 12.15
N THR A 197 -6.25 -7.78 13.34
CA THR A 197 -6.30 -7.04 14.60
C THR A 197 -4.96 -6.40 14.91
N TRP A 198 -3.88 -7.18 14.98
CA TRP A 198 -2.58 -6.61 15.32
C TRP A 198 -1.98 -5.75 14.18
N LEU A 199 -2.31 -6.01 12.89
CA LEU A 199 -1.95 -5.11 11.80
C LEU A 199 -2.68 -3.75 11.90
N SER A 200 -3.92 -3.72 12.35
CA SER A 200 -4.63 -2.47 12.63
C SER A 200 -3.99 -1.70 13.78
N GLU A 201 -3.48 -2.41 14.81
CA GLU A 201 -2.71 -1.79 15.89
C GLU A 201 -1.36 -1.24 15.38
N VAL A 202 -0.69 -1.95 14.46
CA VAL A 202 0.54 -1.45 13.79
C VAL A 202 0.23 -0.19 12.98
N GLU A 203 -0.87 -0.15 12.24
CA GLU A 203 -1.30 1.04 11.50
C GLU A 203 -1.55 2.22 12.44
N ARG A 204 -2.25 1.99 13.54
CA ARG A 204 -2.49 3.00 14.57
C ARG A 204 -1.18 3.50 15.18
N ALA A 205 -0.29 2.59 15.58
CA ALA A 205 1.01 2.92 16.16
C ALA A 205 1.89 3.72 15.17
N MET A 206 1.84 3.40 13.87
CA MET A 206 2.49 4.17 12.81
C MET A 206 1.99 5.61 12.79
N HIS A 207 0.68 5.83 12.73
CA HIS A 207 0.08 7.16 12.67
C HIS A 207 0.40 7.99 13.91
N GLU A 208 0.22 7.43 15.11
CA GLU A 208 0.50 8.10 16.39
C GLU A 208 1.99 8.44 16.53
N THR A 209 2.87 7.53 16.14
CA THR A 209 4.32 7.75 16.18
C THR A 209 4.74 8.88 15.24
N LEU A 210 4.28 8.85 13.99
CA LEU A 210 4.63 9.89 13.03
C LEU A 210 4.05 11.24 13.42
N GLN A 211 2.84 11.30 13.98
CA GLN A 211 2.25 12.54 14.50
C GLN A 211 3.09 13.15 15.61
N LYS A 212 3.50 12.35 16.59
CA LYS A 212 4.37 12.79 17.70
C LYS A 212 5.74 13.21 17.22
N LEU A 213 6.36 12.43 16.32
CA LEU A 213 7.67 12.76 15.77
C LEU A 213 7.63 14.04 14.91
N LEU A 214 6.51 14.30 14.19
CA LEU A 214 6.34 15.56 13.46
C LEU A 214 6.35 16.76 14.40
N TYR A 215 5.67 16.68 15.53
CA TYR A 215 5.72 17.74 16.53
C TYR A 215 7.14 18.03 17.02
N VAL A 216 7.92 16.98 17.31
CA VAL A 216 9.33 17.11 17.68
C VAL A 216 10.15 17.74 16.55
N ALA A 217 9.96 17.29 15.30
CA ALA A 217 10.66 17.80 14.13
C ALA A 217 10.40 19.31 13.92
N ILE A 218 9.18 19.78 14.10
CA ILE A 218 8.80 21.20 13.98
C ILE A 218 9.55 22.04 15.01
N THR A 219 9.68 21.57 16.26
CA THR A 219 10.43 22.31 17.30
C THR A 219 11.91 22.42 16.97
N HIS A 220 12.47 21.39 16.29
CA HIS A 220 13.85 21.40 15.83
C HIS A 220 14.05 22.36 14.65
N VAL A 221 13.13 22.41 13.68
CA VAL A 221 13.17 23.36 12.53
C VAL A 221 13.25 24.80 13.01
N GLN A 222 12.46 25.17 13.99
CA GLN A 222 12.47 26.53 14.55
C GLN A 222 13.85 26.91 15.12
N LYS A 223 14.58 25.96 15.69
CA LYS A 223 15.95 26.14 16.22
C LYS A 223 17.03 26.03 15.14
N ALA A 224 16.82 25.18 14.11
CA ALA A 224 17.81 24.88 13.07
C ALA A 224 18.18 26.08 12.19
N SER A 225 17.30 27.08 12.06
CA SER A 225 17.55 28.30 11.30
C SER A 225 18.73 29.13 11.86
N HIS A 226 19.11 28.94 13.12
CA HIS A 226 20.09 29.78 13.81
C HIS A 226 21.46 29.13 14.07
N LYS A 227 21.53 27.79 14.25
CA LYS A 227 22.78 27.10 14.59
C LYS A 227 23.03 25.89 13.66
N LYS A 228 24.30 25.72 13.25
CA LYS A 228 24.73 24.57 12.41
C LYS A 228 24.43 23.23 13.10
N SER A 229 24.77 23.08 14.37
CA SER A 229 24.53 21.86 15.16
C SER A 229 23.05 21.50 15.28
N ALA A 230 22.16 22.50 15.27
CA ALA A 230 20.72 22.26 15.31
C ALA A 230 20.17 21.72 13.97
N LEU A 231 20.75 22.15 12.84
CA LEU A 231 20.43 21.62 11.52
C LEU A 231 20.85 20.15 11.39
N GLU A 232 22.08 19.82 11.82
CA GLU A 232 22.60 18.46 11.80
C GLU A 232 21.76 17.53 12.67
N ASN A 233 21.43 17.95 13.89
CA ASN A 233 20.57 17.19 14.79
C ASN A 233 19.16 16.97 14.23
N TRP A 234 18.59 17.97 13.57
CA TRP A 234 17.27 17.84 12.95
C TRP A 234 17.28 16.82 11.80
N VAL A 235 18.28 16.86 10.91
CA VAL A 235 18.41 15.89 9.81
C VAL A 235 18.62 14.47 10.32
N LYS A 236 19.44 14.31 11.37
CA LYS A 236 19.73 13.00 11.95
C LYS A 236 18.53 12.38 12.68
N SER A 237 17.86 13.19 13.50
CA SER A 237 16.79 12.70 14.39
C SER A 237 15.43 12.53 13.72
N ALA A 238 15.13 13.29 12.65
CA ALA A 238 13.85 13.21 11.98
C ALA A 238 13.82 12.11 10.92
N ALA A 239 12.70 11.40 10.81
CA ALA A 239 12.43 10.56 9.66
C ALA A 239 12.37 11.40 8.37
N GLY A 240 12.83 10.87 7.23
CA GLY A 240 12.94 11.61 5.98
C GLY A 240 11.66 12.30 5.54
N GLN A 241 10.54 11.60 5.66
CA GLN A 241 9.22 12.16 5.43
C GLN A 241 8.91 13.37 6.33
N LEU A 242 9.18 13.25 7.63
CA LEU A 242 8.89 14.29 8.63
C LEU A 242 9.85 15.47 8.52
N LEU A 243 11.07 15.22 8.07
CA LEU A 243 12.05 16.24 7.72
C LEU A 243 11.47 17.20 6.67
N ILE A 244 10.90 16.65 5.60
CA ILE A 244 10.29 17.40 4.52
C ILE A 244 9.03 18.14 5.01
N VAL A 245 8.11 17.43 5.69
CA VAL A 245 6.84 18.02 6.15
C VAL A 245 7.09 19.16 7.14
N SER A 246 8.00 18.98 8.11
CA SER A 246 8.35 20.04 9.07
C SER A 246 9.03 21.23 8.40
N GLY A 247 9.87 20.99 7.38
CA GLY A 247 10.43 22.04 6.52
C GLY A 247 9.35 22.84 5.79
N GLN A 248 8.39 22.16 5.18
CA GLN A 248 7.26 22.77 4.46
C GLN A 248 6.33 23.59 5.41
N ILE A 249 6.10 23.12 6.62
CA ILE A 249 5.36 23.89 7.64
C ILE A 249 6.12 25.18 7.99
N GLY A 250 7.43 25.07 8.21
CA GLY A 250 8.28 26.24 8.49
C GLY A 250 8.32 27.23 7.32
N TRP A 251 8.46 26.74 6.09
CA TRP A 251 8.41 27.56 4.87
C TRP A 251 7.07 28.27 4.70
N THR A 252 5.95 27.54 4.86
CA THR A 252 4.60 28.10 4.75
C THR A 252 4.40 29.25 5.76
N ALA A 253 4.80 29.04 7.01
CA ALA A 253 4.68 30.05 8.06
C ALA A 253 5.51 31.32 7.74
N LYS A 254 6.76 31.15 7.30
CA LYS A 254 7.64 32.27 6.94
C LYS A 254 7.15 33.04 5.73
N CYS A 255 6.65 32.34 4.68
CA CYS A 255 6.07 32.99 3.52
C CYS A 255 4.80 33.77 3.85
N ALA A 256 3.89 33.18 4.63
CA ALA A 256 2.68 33.82 5.06
C ALA A 256 2.95 35.08 5.92
N ALA A 257 3.90 35.00 6.85
CA ALA A 257 4.33 36.13 7.64
C ALA A 257 4.94 37.25 6.77
N ALA A 258 5.83 36.91 5.82
CA ALA A 258 6.44 37.90 4.93
C ALA A 258 5.42 38.56 4.00
N LEU A 259 4.41 37.84 3.51
CA LEU A 259 3.32 38.36 2.69
C LEU A 259 2.38 39.29 3.51
N SER A 260 2.08 38.91 4.76
CA SER A 260 1.29 39.74 5.66
C SER A 260 2.00 41.05 6.02
N ASP A 261 3.34 41.00 6.18
CA ASP A 261 4.15 42.17 6.53
C ASP A 261 4.43 43.07 5.33
N LEU A 262 4.14 42.68 4.09
CA LEU A 262 4.37 43.49 2.89
C LEU A 262 3.68 44.86 2.92
N ALA A 263 2.53 44.95 3.54
CA ALA A 263 1.77 46.22 3.68
C ALA A 263 2.55 47.26 4.53
N LYS A 264 3.31 46.76 5.54
CA LYS A 264 4.10 47.59 6.46
C LYS A 264 5.56 47.71 6.02
N ASN A 265 6.12 46.64 5.49
CA ASN A 265 7.53 46.55 5.12
C ASN A 265 7.70 45.99 3.69
N LYS A 266 7.89 46.87 2.71
CA LYS A 266 8.12 46.48 1.31
C LYS A 266 9.36 45.61 1.07
N ARG A 267 10.28 45.46 2.08
CA ARG A 267 11.49 44.67 2.00
C ARG A 267 11.33 43.25 2.56
N SER A 268 10.16 42.89 3.15
CA SER A 268 9.94 41.60 3.83
C SER A 268 10.25 40.40 2.91
N MET A 269 9.71 40.37 1.68
CA MET A 269 9.98 39.31 0.69
C MET A 269 11.44 39.28 0.22
N ARG A 270 12.11 40.44 0.14
CA ARG A 270 13.54 40.50 -0.20
C ARG A 270 14.40 39.88 0.90
N ARG A 271 14.06 40.14 2.14
CA ARG A 271 14.72 39.58 3.31
C ARG A 271 14.53 38.05 3.35
N LEU A 272 13.30 37.58 3.15
CA LEU A 272 12.99 36.14 3.12
C LEU A 272 13.79 35.43 2.02
N LYS A 273 13.87 36.03 0.81
CA LYS A 273 14.71 35.48 -0.28
C LYS A 273 16.17 35.33 0.15
N SER A 274 16.75 36.34 0.80
CA SER A 274 18.14 36.31 1.26
C SER A 274 18.36 35.21 2.31
N GLU A 275 17.43 35.08 3.27
CA GLU A 275 17.45 34.04 4.29
C GLU A 275 17.38 32.63 3.67
N TRP A 276 16.56 32.46 2.62
CA TRP A 276 16.40 31.17 1.95
C TRP A 276 17.65 30.76 1.14
N HIS A 277 18.31 31.72 0.48
CA HIS A 277 19.59 31.48 -0.17
C HIS A 277 20.68 31.05 0.81
N GLU A 278 20.77 31.73 1.96
CA GLU A 278 21.71 31.35 3.01
C GLU A 278 21.43 29.95 3.56
N TYR A 279 20.16 29.61 3.77
CA TYR A 279 19.73 28.28 4.21
C TYR A 279 20.09 27.20 3.21
N LEU A 280 19.82 27.37 1.91
CA LEU A 280 20.22 26.45 0.87
C LEU A 280 21.75 26.27 0.77
N ASN A 281 22.53 27.34 0.97
CA ASN A 281 23.98 27.25 1.02
C ASN A 281 24.47 26.42 2.24
N LYS A 282 23.76 26.48 3.38
CA LYS A 282 24.06 25.62 4.53
C LYS A 282 23.78 24.15 4.20
N LEU A 283 22.63 23.84 3.58
CA LEU A 283 22.28 22.48 3.14
C LEU A 283 23.28 21.94 2.11
N ALA A 284 23.67 22.77 1.12
CA ALA A 284 24.64 22.40 0.09
C ALA A 284 26.05 22.11 0.67
N ARG A 285 26.44 22.76 1.76
CA ARG A 285 27.68 22.44 2.48
C ARG A 285 27.54 21.15 3.27
N TYR A 286 26.37 20.91 3.88
CA TYR A 286 26.13 19.73 4.68
C TYR A 286 26.12 18.45 3.85
N VAL A 287 25.49 18.44 2.66
CA VAL A 287 25.43 17.27 1.77
C VAL A 287 26.81 16.80 1.28
N ARG A 288 27.82 17.69 1.30
CA ARG A 288 29.21 17.39 0.91
C ARG A 288 30.04 16.76 2.03
N MET A 289 29.51 16.71 3.25
CA MET A 289 30.18 16.07 4.38
C MET A 289 30.10 14.54 4.22
N ASP A 290 30.86 13.84 5.06
CA ASP A 290 30.75 12.40 5.17
C ASP A 290 29.46 12.06 5.92
N LEU A 291 28.50 11.48 5.20
CA LEU A 291 27.15 11.15 5.66
C LEU A 291 26.85 9.69 5.32
N ASP A 292 26.09 9.03 6.16
CA ASP A 292 25.57 7.73 5.81
C ASP A 292 24.60 7.80 4.60
N GLN A 293 24.25 6.65 4.05
CA GLN A 293 23.42 6.57 2.85
C GLN A 293 22.02 7.15 3.09
N VAL A 294 21.41 6.84 4.24
CA VAL A 294 20.05 7.29 4.58
C VAL A 294 20.02 8.79 4.85
N GLU A 295 21.01 9.32 5.62
CA GLU A 295 21.15 10.76 5.85
C GLU A 295 21.30 11.54 4.54
N ARG A 296 22.11 11.01 3.61
CA ARG A 296 22.32 11.62 2.29
C ARG A 296 21.03 11.64 1.47
N LEU A 297 20.27 10.54 1.45
CA LEU A 297 18.97 10.47 0.76
C LEU A 297 17.97 11.49 1.34
N LYS A 298 17.84 11.54 2.66
CA LYS A 298 16.98 12.52 3.36
C LYS A 298 17.36 13.95 2.97
N LEU A 299 18.64 14.26 3.00
CA LEU A 299 19.14 15.60 2.71
C LEU A 299 18.97 15.98 1.23
N CYS A 300 19.20 15.06 0.30
CA CYS A 300 18.92 15.28 -1.12
C CYS A 300 17.43 15.54 -1.38
N ALA A 301 16.55 14.77 -0.77
CA ALA A 301 15.11 14.96 -0.86
C ALA A 301 14.70 16.34 -0.31
N LEU A 302 15.23 16.72 0.86
CA LEU A 302 14.99 18.04 1.45
C LEU A 302 15.46 19.17 0.52
N ILE A 303 16.70 19.09 0.01
CA ILE A 303 17.25 20.11 -0.91
C ILE A 303 16.37 20.27 -2.14
N THR A 304 15.88 19.17 -2.72
CA THR A 304 15.00 19.20 -3.90
C THR A 304 13.74 20.05 -3.64
N ILE A 305 13.11 19.84 -2.48
CA ILE A 305 11.91 20.60 -2.09
C ILE A 305 12.24 22.05 -1.73
N GLU A 306 13.36 22.30 -1.06
CA GLU A 306 13.78 23.65 -0.66
C GLU A 306 14.23 24.53 -1.85
N VAL A 307 14.73 23.89 -2.92
CA VAL A 307 15.00 24.59 -4.21
C VAL A 307 13.69 25.07 -4.84
N HIS A 308 12.66 24.21 -4.88
CA HIS A 308 11.32 24.63 -5.31
C HIS A 308 10.75 25.75 -4.43
N ALA A 309 10.89 25.63 -3.12
CA ALA A 309 10.49 26.68 -2.16
C ALA A 309 11.14 28.02 -2.44
N ARG A 310 12.45 28.05 -2.79
CA ARG A 310 13.17 29.26 -3.25
C ARG A 310 12.52 29.84 -4.51
N ASP A 311 12.23 29.01 -5.50
CA ASP A 311 11.68 29.49 -6.79
C ASP A 311 10.27 30.06 -6.61
N VAL A 312 9.48 29.53 -5.68
CA VAL A 312 8.19 30.12 -5.28
C VAL A 312 8.40 31.48 -4.62
N ILE A 313 9.35 31.60 -3.68
CA ILE A 313 9.70 32.87 -3.03
C ILE A 313 10.11 33.92 -4.08
N ASP A 314 10.87 33.54 -5.09
CA ASP A 314 11.28 34.42 -6.18
C ASP A 314 10.09 34.88 -7.04
N ARG A 315 9.16 33.99 -7.38
CA ARG A 315 7.92 34.32 -8.06
C ARG A 315 7.05 35.27 -7.24
N LEU A 316 6.84 35.00 -5.95
CA LEU A 316 6.07 35.85 -5.04
C LEU A 316 6.71 37.23 -4.88
N LYS A 317 8.04 37.31 -4.78
CA LYS A 317 8.77 38.58 -4.75
C LYS A 317 8.60 39.37 -6.03
N ALA A 318 8.67 38.73 -7.21
CA ALA A 318 8.42 39.42 -8.48
C ALA A 318 6.99 39.97 -8.54
N ALA A 319 6.01 39.16 -8.14
CA ALA A 319 4.59 39.51 -8.12
C ALA A 319 4.25 40.57 -7.03
N SER A 320 5.08 40.71 -6.00
CA SER A 320 4.84 41.67 -4.89
C SER A 320 4.75 43.13 -5.33
N LYS A 321 5.23 43.46 -6.55
CA LYS A 321 5.04 44.75 -7.17
C LYS A 321 3.54 45.05 -7.51
N ASN A 322 2.73 43.99 -7.67
CA ASN A 322 1.33 44.04 -8.03
C ASN A 322 0.38 43.83 -6.82
N LYS A 323 0.79 44.19 -5.62
CA LYS A 323 0.01 44.09 -4.36
C LYS A 323 -0.41 42.65 -4.01
N VAL A 324 0.47 41.69 -4.22
CA VAL A 324 0.25 40.29 -3.81
C VAL A 324 0.17 40.20 -2.29
N GLY A 325 -0.79 39.46 -1.77
CA GLY A 325 -0.99 39.17 -0.34
C GLY A 325 -1.29 37.71 -0.09
N VAL A 326 -1.62 37.39 1.15
CA VAL A 326 -1.89 35.98 1.60
C VAL A 326 -3.11 35.33 0.91
N ASN A 327 -4.00 36.13 0.32
CA ASN A 327 -5.19 35.66 -0.42
C ASN A 327 -4.98 35.63 -1.92
N SER A 328 -3.83 36.06 -2.43
CA SER A 328 -3.56 36.09 -3.87
C SER A 328 -3.35 34.70 -4.44
N PHE A 329 -3.76 34.49 -5.69
CA PHE A 329 -3.69 33.18 -6.35
C PHE A 329 -2.26 32.64 -6.44
N GLU A 330 -1.26 33.50 -6.65
CA GLU A 330 0.15 33.15 -6.68
C GLU A 330 0.61 32.42 -5.41
N TRP A 331 0.01 32.74 -4.26
CA TRP A 331 0.28 32.08 -2.99
C TRP A 331 -0.69 30.93 -2.74
N THR A 332 -1.99 31.14 -2.96
CA THR A 332 -3.00 30.10 -2.64
C THR A 332 -2.91 28.89 -3.53
N SER A 333 -2.40 29.01 -4.76
CA SER A 333 -2.13 27.88 -5.67
C SER A 333 -1.01 26.95 -5.22
N GLN A 334 -0.16 27.38 -4.29
CA GLN A 334 0.93 26.57 -3.75
C GLN A 334 0.40 25.54 -2.75
N LEU A 335 1.09 24.37 -2.68
CA LEU A 335 0.82 23.37 -1.66
C LEU A 335 1.38 23.86 -0.32
N ARG A 336 0.51 24.17 0.62
CA ARG A 336 0.83 24.84 1.88
C ARG A 336 0.51 23.94 3.06
N PHE A 337 1.50 23.76 3.95
CA PHE A 337 1.40 22.90 5.12
C PHE A 337 1.20 23.74 6.38
N TYR A 338 0.17 23.44 7.12
CA TYR A 338 -0.17 24.11 8.38
C TYR A 338 -0.14 23.08 9.51
N PHE A 339 0.22 23.52 10.69
CA PHE A 339 0.20 22.70 11.89
C PHE A 339 -0.66 23.38 12.94
N ASP A 340 -1.85 22.82 13.16
CA ASP A 340 -2.80 23.30 14.14
C ASP A 340 -2.63 22.49 15.43
N ARG A 341 -2.40 23.19 16.55
CA ARG A 341 -2.22 22.56 17.86
C ARG A 341 -3.36 22.97 18.79
N PRO A 342 -4.44 22.16 18.88
CA PRO A 342 -5.43 22.33 19.95
C PRO A 342 -4.79 22.02 21.31
N GLN A 343 -5.30 22.64 22.37
CA GLN A 343 -4.80 22.39 23.73
C GLN A 343 -4.98 20.91 24.09
N GLY A 344 -3.90 20.25 24.50
CA GLY A 344 -3.92 18.87 25.00
C GLY A 344 -3.68 17.78 23.96
N ASP A 345 -3.39 18.11 22.70
CA ASP A 345 -3.10 17.13 21.63
C ASP A 345 -1.70 17.39 21.02
N PHE A 346 -1.13 16.35 20.36
CA PHE A 346 0.12 16.47 19.60
C PHE A 346 0.01 17.39 18.38
N GLY A 347 -1.18 17.83 18.02
CA GLY A 347 -1.47 18.69 16.88
C GLY A 347 -1.79 17.91 15.60
N LYS A 348 -2.37 18.62 14.61
CA LYS A 348 -2.75 18.09 13.32
C LYS A 348 -2.09 18.86 12.20
N CYS A 349 -1.50 18.12 11.24
CA CYS A 349 -0.99 18.70 10.02
C CYS A 349 -2.12 18.78 8.98
N VAL A 350 -2.32 19.96 8.42
CA VAL A 350 -3.33 20.25 7.41
C VAL A 350 -2.64 20.80 6.17
N VAL A 351 -2.94 20.23 5.02
CA VAL A 351 -2.41 20.64 3.72
C VAL A 351 -3.48 21.38 2.95
N ARG A 352 -3.16 22.59 2.47
CA ARG A 352 -4.10 23.42 1.72
C ARG A 352 -3.54 23.80 0.35
N GLN A 353 -4.36 23.72 -0.67
CA GLN A 353 -4.04 24.20 -2.01
C GLN A 353 -5.31 24.78 -2.65
N THR A 354 -5.24 25.98 -3.18
CA THR A 354 -6.42 26.73 -3.65
C THR A 354 -7.48 26.80 -2.54
N ASN A 355 -8.67 26.28 -2.80
CA ASN A 355 -9.81 26.21 -1.88
C ASN A 355 -9.91 24.82 -1.19
N THR A 356 -8.96 23.94 -1.44
CA THR A 356 -8.98 22.57 -0.91
C THR A 356 -8.19 22.47 0.40
N SER A 357 -8.63 21.57 1.29
CA SER A 357 -7.98 21.33 2.57
C SER A 357 -8.06 19.84 2.89
N PHE A 358 -6.92 19.24 3.18
CA PHE A 358 -6.79 17.83 3.54
C PHE A 358 -6.02 17.66 4.84
N ASN A 359 -6.45 16.71 5.65
CA ASN A 359 -5.65 16.26 6.79
C ASN A 359 -4.48 15.41 6.28
N TYR A 360 -3.30 15.61 6.83
CA TYR A 360 -2.16 14.76 6.55
C TYR A 360 -2.39 13.35 7.12
N GLY A 361 -2.27 12.32 6.28
CA GLY A 361 -2.67 10.95 6.63
C GLY A 361 -1.66 10.18 7.50
N TYR A 362 -0.45 10.71 7.70
CA TYR A 362 0.61 10.04 8.46
C TYR A 362 0.94 8.60 8.00
N GLU A 363 0.70 8.30 6.73
CA GLU A 363 1.21 7.06 6.13
C GLU A 363 2.73 7.13 6.03
N TYR A 364 3.42 6.06 6.46
CA TYR A 364 4.88 6.01 6.34
C TYR A 364 5.31 5.78 4.89
N LEU A 365 6.18 6.65 4.39
CA LEU A 365 6.67 6.64 3.01
C LEU A 365 8.16 6.32 2.90
N GLY A 366 8.88 6.22 4.03
CA GLY A 366 10.32 6.02 4.04
C GLY A 366 11.13 7.26 3.65
N ALA A 367 12.41 7.05 3.35
CA ALA A 367 13.35 8.07 2.93
C ALA A 367 13.50 8.13 1.40
N ASP A 368 12.42 7.89 0.65
CA ASP A 368 12.45 7.88 -0.83
C ASP A 368 12.78 9.25 -1.41
N GLY A 369 13.45 9.26 -2.56
CA GLY A 369 13.81 10.47 -3.29
C GLY A 369 12.59 11.25 -3.74
N ARG A 370 12.69 12.60 -3.76
CA ARG A 370 11.62 13.48 -4.22
C ARG A 370 11.82 13.92 -5.65
N LEU A 371 10.72 14.00 -6.39
CA LEU A 371 10.72 14.56 -7.75
C LEU A 371 10.89 16.08 -7.70
N VAL A 372 11.61 16.60 -8.71
CA VAL A 372 11.68 18.04 -8.94
C VAL A 372 10.28 18.54 -9.33
N ILE A 373 9.80 19.54 -8.59
CA ILE A 373 8.49 20.17 -8.86
C ILE A 373 8.67 21.20 -9.97
N THR A 374 7.95 20.98 -11.06
CA THR A 374 7.90 21.88 -12.23
C THR A 374 6.55 22.57 -12.31
N PRO A 375 6.37 23.64 -13.12
CA PRO A 375 5.05 24.26 -13.34
C PRO A 375 3.99 23.27 -13.85
N LEU A 376 4.40 22.22 -14.58
CA LEU A 376 3.49 21.15 -15.02
C LEU A 376 3.02 20.30 -13.83
N THR A 377 3.95 19.93 -12.94
CA THR A 377 3.65 19.20 -11.71
C THR A 377 2.71 19.98 -10.80
N ASP A 378 2.93 21.29 -10.65
CA ASP A 378 2.05 22.17 -9.87
C ASP A 378 0.61 22.15 -10.41
N ARG A 379 0.43 22.16 -11.74
CA ARG A 379 -0.91 22.04 -12.36
C ARG A 379 -1.54 20.69 -12.12
N CYS A 380 -0.77 19.60 -12.23
CA CYS A 380 -1.26 18.26 -11.91
C CYS A 380 -1.74 18.18 -10.46
N TYR A 381 -0.97 18.69 -9.51
CA TYR A 381 -1.37 18.70 -8.09
C TYR A 381 -2.64 19.52 -7.86
N MET A 382 -2.75 20.72 -8.43
CA MET A 382 -3.98 21.52 -8.32
C MET A 382 -5.20 20.79 -8.89
N THR A 383 -5.05 20.12 -10.03
CA THR A 383 -6.14 19.39 -10.67
C THR A 383 -6.57 18.20 -9.82
N LEU A 384 -5.60 17.39 -9.36
CA LEU A 384 -5.86 16.19 -8.56
C LEU A 384 -6.46 16.54 -7.19
N THR A 385 -5.89 17.52 -6.48
CA THR A 385 -6.42 17.95 -5.18
C THR A 385 -7.82 18.53 -5.29
N THR A 386 -8.10 19.32 -6.35
CA THR A 386 -9.44 19.84 -6.60
C THR A 386 -10.42 18.72 -6.93
N ALA A 387 -10.04 17.75 -7.77
CA ALA A 387 -10.88 16.59 -8.10
C ALA A 387 -11.23 15.78 -6.84
N LEU A 388 -10.25 15.46 -6.01
CA LEU A 388 -10.46 14.75 -4.76
C LEU A 388 -11.36 15.51 -3.79
N HIS A 389 -11.20 16.83 -3.68
CA HIS A 389 -12.05 17.67 -2.84
C HIS A 389 -13.53 17.63 -3.29
N LEU A 390 -13.76 17.51 -4.60
CA LEU A 390 -15.10 17.37 -5.19
C LEU A 390 -15.59 15.90 -5.22
N SER A 391 -14.91 15.00 -4.51
CA SER A 391 -15.19 13.54 -4.52
C SER A 391 -15.16 12.94 -5.92
N ARG A 392 -14.26 13.43 -6.78
CA ARG A 392 -14.01 12.92 -8.12
C ARG A 392 -12.64 12.26 -8.18
N GLY A 393 -12.53 11.21 -9.01
CA GLY A 393 -11.24 10.60 -9.31
C GLY A 393 -10.39 11.49 -10.24
N GLY A 394 -9.06 11.32 -10.16
CA GLY A 394 -8.11 11.91 -11.09
C GLY A 394 -7.39 10.82 -11.87
N SER A 395 -7.27 10.97 -13.19
CA SER A 395 -6.55 10.04 -14.07
C SER A 395 -5.47 10.78 -14.86
N PRO A 396 -4.24 10.88 -14.32
CA PRO A 396 -3.13 11.46 -15.08
C PRO A 396 -2.77 10.54 -16.24
N GLN A 397 -2.77 11.10 -17.46
CA GLN A 397 -2.41 10.39 -18.68
C GLN A 397 -1.15 10.99 -19.31
N GLY A 398 -0.32 10.14 -19.85
CA GLY A 398 0.90 10.58 -20.56
C GLY A 398 1.56 9.43 -21.30
N PRO A 399 2.41 9.74 -22.30
CA PRO A 399 3.20 8.73 -23.01
C PRO A 399 4.09 7.92 -22.08
N ALA A 400 4.49 6.72 -22.51
CA ALA A 400 5.44 5.90 -21.79
C ALA A 400 6.75 6.68 -21.50
N GLY A 401 7.28 6.57 -20.28
CA GLY A 401 8.49 7.27 -19.86
C GLY A 401 8.30 8.69 -19.33
N THR A 402 7.10 9.26 -19.37
CA THR A 402 6.82 10.61 -18.82
C THR A 402 6.72 10.65 -17.29
N GLY A 403 6.78 9.49 -16.62
CA GLY A 403 6.74 9.39 -15.16
C GLY A 403 5.35 9.69 -14.55
N THR A 404 4.28 9.63 -15.34
CA THR A 404 2.90 9.91 -14.89
C THR A 404 2.47 9.08 -13.67
N TRP A 405 2.96 7.85 -13.54
CA TRP A 405 2.71 7.00 -12.38
C TRP A 405 3.30 7.54 -11.07
N ARG A 406 4.32 8.41 -11.13
CA ARG A 406 4.94 9.04 -9.95
C ARG A 406 4.12 10.18 -9.36
N TYR A 407 3.13 10.71 -10.12
CA TYR A 407 2.23 11.77 -9.64
C TYR A 407 1.00 11.19 -8.91
N ALA A 408 0.77 9.90 -9.00
CA ALA A 408 -0.37 9.20 -8.39
C ALA A 408 -0.04 8.61 -6.99
N ARG A 409 1.20 8.73 -6.53
CA ARG A 409 1.65 8.34 -5.19
C ARG A 409 1.61 9.48 -4.20
#